data_535c1ec1eb858e81586c0ae89362e3fe
#
_entry.id   535c1ec1eb858e81586c0ae89362e3fe
#
_cell.length_a   1.000
_cell.length_b   1.000
_cell.length_c   1.000
_cell.angle_alpha   90.00
_cell.angle_beta   90.00
_cell.angle_gamma   90.00
#
_symmetry.space_group_name_H-M   'P 1'
#
loop_
_entity.id
_entity.type
_entity.pdbx_description
1 polymer ?
#
loop_
_entity_poly.entity_id
_entity_poly.type
_entity_poly.pdbx_seq_one_letter_code
_entity_poly.pdbx_strand_id
1 'polypeptide(L)'
;MKILAGEEATKAMEYIEDAATAAAYSCCFRSKCGSIIVKDTNIIGRGYNSPPLDVQLQYCLKDSLPVDFKSDKTCCLHAEQRAIVDALQHHPDKILGSRLYFIRLDEEGNKEKSGDPYCTICSKFTLDAGVAEFVLWREEGICVYDTKEYNELSFKFRGK
;
A
#
# COMPACT_ATOMS: atom_id res chain seq x y z
N MET A 1 4.02 -11.69 12.57
CA MET A 1 4.50 -10.28 12.52
C MET A 1 5.86 -10.17 13.22
N LYS A 2 6.81 -9.43 12.63
CA LYS A 2 8.13 -9.08 13.18
C LYS A 2 8.25 -7.55 13.24
N ILE A 3 8.79 -6.99 14.32
CA ILE A 3 9.15 -5.57 14.42
C ILE A 3 10.63 -5.45 14.08
N LEU A 4 10.98 -4.57 13.14
CA LEU A 4 12.36 -4.35 12.75
C LEU A 4 13.09 -3.46 13.75
N ALA A 5 14.40 -3.68 13.90
CA ALA A 5 15.27 -2.89 14.77
C ALA A 5 16.64 -2.63 14.11
N GLY A 6 17.39 -1.65 14.63
CA GLY A 6 18.73 -1.32 14.17
C GLY A 6 18.78 -0.96 12.67
N GLU A 7 19.79 -1.48 11.99
CA GLU A 7 20.04 -1.19 10.57
C GLU A 7 18.88 -1.63 9.65
N GLU A 8 18.20 -2.76 9.96
CA GLU A 8 17.03 -3.21 9.20
C GLU A 8 15.89 -2.17 9.27
N ALA A 9 15.63 -1.60 10.45
CA ALA A 9 14.60 -0.57 10.62
C ALA A 9 14.98 0.72 9.90
N THR A 10 16.24 1.13 9.96
CA THR A 10 16.76 2.31 9.24
C THR A 10 16.56 2.14 7.73
N LYS A 11 16.96 1.01 7.19
CA LYS A 11 16.80 0.72 5.76
C LYS A 11 15.34 0.63 5.33
N ALA A 12 14.50 0.02 6.16
CA ALA A 12 13.06 -0.05 5.89
C ALA A 12 12.40 1.34 5.93
N MET A 13 12.89 2.27 6.78
CA MET A 13 12.41 3.65 6.79
C MET A 13 12.76 4.38 5.49
N GLU A 14 13.93 4.15 4.89
CA GLU A 14 14.27 4.71 3.57
C GLU A 14 13.25 4.26 2.51
N TYR A 15 12.83 2.99 2.51
CA TYR A 15 11.79 2.49 1.61
C TYR A 15 10.42 3.09 1.91
N ILE A 16 10.10 3.39 3.16
CA ILE A 16 8.88 4.14 3.52
C ILE A 16 8.94 5.57 2.95
N GLU A 17 10.11 6.23 2.96
CA GLU A 17 10.29 7.55 2.31
C GLU A 17 10.08 7.46 0.78
N ASP A 18 10.60 6.42 0.15
CA ASP A 18 10.37 6.18 -1.29
C ASP A 18 8.87 5.97 -1.59
N ALA A 19 8.17 5.22 -0.73
CA ALA A 19 6.72 5.05 -0.84
C ALA A 19 5.96 6.38 -0.61
N ALA A 20 6.41 7.24 0.33
CA ALA A 20 5.84 8.56 0.56
C ALA A 20 6.05 9.48 -0.64
N THR A 21 7.23 9.40 -1.29
CA THR A 21 7.49 10.11 -2.55
C THR A 21 6.50 9.68 -3.64
N ALA A 22 6.20 8.39 -3.75
CA ALA A 22 5.17 7.92 -4.68
C ALA A 22 3.78 8.45 -4.29
N ALA A 23 3.42 8.46 -2.99
CA ALA A 23 2.14 8.96 -2.50
C ALA A 23 1.87 10.43 -2.88
N ALA A 24 2.92 11.25 -2.99
CA ALA A 24 2.80 12.66 -3.36
C ALA A 24 2.17 12.88 -4.77
N TYR A 25 2.28 11.89 -5.66
CA TYR A 25 1.66 11.92 -6.98
C TYR A 25 0.17 11.58 -6.97
N SER A 26 -0.37 11.12 -5.85
CA SER A 26 -1.80 10.77 -5.75
C SER A 26 -2.70 11.98 -6.03
N CYS A 27 -3.68 11.78 -6.90
CA CYS A 27 -4.76 12.71 -7.15
C CYS A 27 -6.08 12.29 -6.44
N CYS A 28 -6.01 11.42 -5.45
CA CYS A 28 -7.16 11.02 -4.65
C CYS A 28 -7.63 12.17 -3.76
N PHE A 29 -8.93 12.43 -3.73
CA PHE A 29 -9.54 13.51 -2.94
C PHE A 29 -9.61 13.21 -1.43
N ARG A 30 -9.45 11.93 -1.03
CA ARG A 30 -9.69 11.50 0.36
C ARG A 30 -8.40 11.23 1.14
N SER A 31 -7.41 10.66 0.49
CA SER A 31 -6.14 10.31 1.11
C SER A 31 -5.07 10.08 0.05
N LYS A 32 -3.85 10.42 0.36
CA LYS A 32 -2.71 10.12 -0.50
C LYS A 32 -1.98 8.90 0.04
N CYS A 33 -1.99 7.82 -0.72
CA CYS A 33 -1.31 6.59 -0.35
C CYS A 33 -0.24 6.24 -1.39
N GLY A 34 0.88 5.73 -0.91
CA GLY A 34 1.97 5.24 -1.75
C GLY A 34 2.41 3.85 -1.35
N SER A 35 2.89 3.11 -2.32
CA SER A 35 3.43 1.78 -2.11
C SER A 35 4.60 1.51 -3.04
N ILE A 36 5.58 0.77 -2.55
CA ILE A 36 6.68 0.26 -3.37
C ILE A 36 6.86 -1.23 -3.14
N ILE A 37 7.40 -1.91 -4.15
CA ILE A 37 7.82 -3.30 -4.05
C ILE A 37 9.33 -3.36 -4.19
N VAL A 38 9.96 -4.06 -3.25
CA VAL A 38 11.42 -4.19 -3.15
C VAL A 38 11.82 -5.66 -3.27
N LYS A 39 12.80 -5.94 -4.13
CA LYS A 39 13.46 -7.24 -4.27
C LYS A 39 14.97 -7.04 -4.30
N ASP A 40 15.70 -7.79 -3.48
CA ASP A 40 17.16 -7.75 -3.43
C ASP A 40 17.73 -6.31 -3.39
N THR A 41 17.19 -5.51 -2.46
CA THR A 41 17.50 -4.08 -2.26
C THR A 41 17.07 -3.12 -3.38
N ASN A 42 16.51 -3.61 -4.48
CA ASN A 42 16.04 -2.79 -5.59
C ASN A 42 14.53 -2.58 -5.55
N ILE A 43 14.09 -1.36 -5.80
CA ILE A 43 12.69 -1.08 -6.02
C ILE A 43 12.31 -1.55 -7.43
N ILE A 44 11.37 -2.50 -7.50
CA ILE A 44 10.91 -3.12 -8.75
C ILE A 44 9.50 -2.69 -9.14
N GLY A 45 8.77 -1.99 -8.26
CA GLY A 45 7.45 -1.45 -8.56
C GLY A 45 7.12 -0.28 -7.65
N ARG A 46 6.41 0.71 -8.21
CA ARG A 46 5.91 1.90 -7.51
C ARG A 46 4.44 2.11 -7.80
N GLY A 47 3.70 2.55 -6.81
CA GLY A 47 2.29 2.85 -6.97
C GLY A 47 1.80 3.92 -6.00
N TYR A 48 0.79 4.64 -6.44
CA TYR A 48 0.03 5.59 -5.63
C TYR A 48 -1.45 5.44 -5.97
N ASN A 49 -2.32 5.83 -5.06
CA ASN A 49 -3.74 5.69 -5.29
C ASN A 49 -4.26 6.83 -6.18
N SER A 50 -4.85 6.47 -7.32
CA SER A 50 -5.50 7.41 -8.24
C SER A 50 -6.47 6.66 -9.16
N PRO A 51 -7.34 7.37 -9.88
CA PRO A 51 -8.14 6.76 -10.94
C PRO A 51 -7.25 6.08 -11.98
N PRO A 52 -7.74 5.07 -12.70
CA PRO A 52 -7.01 4.43 -13.79
C PRO A 52 -6.48 5.47 -14.80
N LEU A 53 -5.22 5.28 -15.25
CA LEU A 53 -4.53 6.19 -16.18
C LEU A 53 -4.43 7.64 -15.69
N ASP A 54 -4.53 7.85 -14.37
CA ASP A 54 -4.47 9.16 -13.71
C ASP A 54 -5.49 10.18 -14.26
N VAL A 55 -6.64 9.69 -14.69
CA VAL A 55 -7.74 10.55 -15.19
C VAL A 55 -8.14 11.51 -14.09
N GLN A 56 -8.11 12.82 -14.40
CA GLN A 56 -8.51 13.86 -13.46
C GLN A 56 -10.03 13.86 -13.31
N LEU A 57 -10.51 13.63 -12.09
CA LEU A 57 -11.92 13.73 -11.75
C LEU A 57 -12.20 15.12 -11.15
N GLN A 58 -13.43 15.57 -11.22
CA GLN A 58 -13.87 16.83 -10.60
C GLN A 58 -14.25 16.65 -9.13
N TYR A 59 -14.62 15.43 -8.72
CA TYR A 59 -15.04 15.06 -7.38
C TYR A 59 -14.82 13.56 -7.13
N CYS A 60 -14.81 13.15 -5.86
CA CYS A 60 -14.77 11.73 -5.52
C CYS A 60 -16.14 11.07 -5.73
N LEU A 61 -16.22 10.03 -6.58
CA LEU A 61 -17.47 9.30 -6.81
C LEU A 61 -18.11 8.77 -5.52
N LYS A 62 -17.31 8.46 -4.50
CA LYS A 62 -17.84 8.04 -3.18
C LYS A 62 -18.71 9.10 -2.51
N ASP A 63 -18.54 10.37 -2.82
CA ASP A 63 -19.31 11.45 -2.20
C ASP A 63 -20.79 11.48 -2.70
N SER A 64 -21.05 10.85 -3.85
CA SER A 64 -22.39 10.69 -4.42
C SER A 64 -23.06 9.36 -4.02
N LEU A 65 -22.40 8.49 -3.29
CA LEU A 65 -22.93 7.19 -2.91
C LEU A 65 -23.50 7.21 -1.48
N PRO A 66 -24.55 6.40 -1.19
CA PRO A 66 -25.03 6.20 0.18
C PRO A 66 -23.92 5.76 1.13
N VAL A 67 -24.02 6.15 2.41
CA VAL A 67 -23.00 5.88 3.45
C VAL A 67 -22.74 4.38 3.64
N ASP A 68 -23.76 3.56 3.45
CA ASP A 68 -23.70 2.10 3.57
C ASP A 68 -23.29 1.39 2.27
N PHE A 69 -22.98 2.14 1.22
CA PHE A 69 -22.62 1.57 -0.07
C PHE A 69 -21.27 0.84 0.02
N LYS A 70 -21.25 -0.40 -0.47
CA LYS A 70 -20.05 -1.24 -0.47
C LYS A 70 -18.97 -0.70 -1.44
N SER A 71 -17.72 -0.97 -1.11
CA SER A 71 -16.54 -0.34 -1.70
C SER A 71 -16.12 -0.82 -3.09
N ASP A 72 -16.94 -1.59 -3.80
CA ASP A 72 -16.67 -2.06 -5.16
C ASP A 72 -16.80 -0.95 -6.24
N LYS A 73 -17.41 0.18 -5.90
CA LYS A 73 -17.57 1.36 -6.75
C LYS A 73 -16.55 2.47 -6.45
N THR A 74 -15.34 2.12 -6.07
CA THR A 74 -14.29 3.11 -5.86
C THR A 74 -13.69 3.57 -7.20
N CYS A 75 -13.41 4.88 -7.32
CA CYS A 75 -12.82 5.43 -8.54
C CYS A 75 -11.31 5.24 -8.64
N CYS A 76 -10.64 4.97 -7.52
CA CYS A 76 -9.18 4.87 -7.49
C CYS A 76 -8.73 3.41 -7.36
N LEU A 77 -7.69 3.06 -8.09
CA LEU A 77 -6.84 1.93 -7.76
C LEU A 77 -6.14 2.20 -6.42
N HIS A 78 -5.91 1.19 -5.63
CA HIS A 78 -5.09 1.31 -4.44
C HIS A 78 -3.59 1.38 -4.81
N ALA A 79 -2.79 2.02 -3.98
CA ALA A 79 -1.35 2.17 -4.21
C ALA A 79 -0.65 0.82 -4.38
N GLU A 80 -1.02 -0.15 -3.55
CA GLU A 80 -0.48 -1.51 -3.57
C GLU A 80 -0.80 -2.23 -4.87
N GLN A 81 -2.05 -2.11 -5.37
CA GLN A 81 -2.44 -2.70 -6.65
C GLN A 81 -1.61 -2.13 -7.80
N ARG A 82 -1.43 -0.80 -7.81
CA ARG A 82 -0.63 -0.14 -8.85
C ARG A 82 0.84 -0.52 -8.77
N ALA A 83 1.43 -0.62 -7.58
CA ALA A 83 2.80 -1.07 -7.40
C ALA A 83 3.02 -2.51 -7.90
N ILE A 84 2.04 -3.40 -7.67
CA ILE A 84 2.08 -4.77 -8.18
C ILE A 84 1.99 -4.79 -9.71
N VAL A 85 1.07 -4.01 -10.30
CA VAL A 85 0.94 -3.91 -11.75
C VAL A 85 2.23 -3.38 -12.37
N ASP A 86 2.84 -2.33 -11.79
CA ASP A 86 4.11 -1.77 -12.23
C ASP A 86 5.24 -2.80 -12.18
N ALA A 87 5.35 -3.55 -11.06
CA ALA A 87 6.34 -4.61 -10.93
C ALA A 87 6.14 -5.73 -11.96
N LEU A 88 4.89 -6.16 -12.20
CA LEU A 88 4.59 -7.20 -13.18
C LEU A 88 4.85 -6.77 -14.62
N GLN A 89 4.66 -5.49 -14.93
CA GLN A 89 4.92 -4.95 -16.28
C GLN A 89 6.41 -4.81 -16.60
N HIS A 90 7.24 -4.49 -15.59
CA HIS A 90 8.65 -4.15 -15.81
C HIS A 90 9.63 -5.20 -15.27
N HIS A 91 9.22 -5.97 -14.25
CA HIS A 91 10.07 -6.94 -13.55
C HIS A 91 9.29 -8.21 -13.17
N PRO A 92 8.60 -8.89 -14.12
CA PRO A 92 7.70 -10.02 -13.82
C PRO A 92 8.42 -11.21 -13.16
N ASP A 93 9.70 -11.38 -13.44
CA ASP A 93 10.55 -12.42 -12.88
C ASP A 93 11.02 -12.16 -11.44
N LYS A 94 10.82 -10.94 -10.91
CA LYS A 94 11.35 -10.50 -9.61
C LYS A 94 10.30 -10.35 -8.52
N ILE A 95 9.02 -10.34 -8.86
CA ILE A 95 7.96 -10.08 -7.88
C ILE A 95 7.85 -11.19 -6.84
N LEU A 96 8.11 -12.43 -7.23
CA LEU A 96 8.03 -13.56 -6.33
C LEU A 96 9.03 -13.45 -5.18
N GLY A 97 8.54 -13.54 -3.96
CA GLY A 97 9.36 -13.41 -2.75
C GLY A 97 9.85 -11.99 -2.46
N SER A 98 9.24 -10.97 -3.06
CA SER A 98 9.53 -9.56 -2.79
C SER A 98 8.86 -9.07 -1.52
N ARG A 99 9.09 -7.81 -1.15
CA ARG A 99 8.53 -7.12 0.01
C ARG A 99 7.80 -5.85 -0.43
N LEU A 100 6.57 -5.67 0.02
CA LEU A 100 5.75 -4.48 -0.24
C LEU A 100 5.80 -3.55 0.97
N TYR A 101 6.02 -2.26 0.74
CA TYR A 101 5.95 -1.18 1.71
C TYR A 101 4.78 -0.27 1.39
N PHE A 102 4.05 0.15 2.42
CA PHE A 102 2.89 1.03 2.29
C PHE A 102 2.99 2.20 3.25
N ILE A 103 2.56 3.38 2.79
CA ILE A 103 2.42 4.59 3.59
C ILE A 103 1.18 5.39 3.15
N ARG A 104 0.61 6.13 4.10
CA ARG A 104 -0.37 7.18 3.87
C ARG A 104 0.25 8.53 4.23
N LEU A 105 -0.16 9.57 3.53
CA LEU A 105 0.11 10.96 3.91
C LEU A 105 -1.16 11.62 4.44
N ASP A 106 -1.00 12.50 5.41
CA ASP A 106 -2.05 13.41 5.89
C ASP A 106 -2.32 14.54 4.88
N GLU A 107 -3.21 15.45 5.25
CA GLU A 107 -3.59 16.60 4.40
C GLU A 107 -2.42 17.58 4.19
N GLU A 108 -1.50 17.67 5.15
CA GLU A 108 -0.29 18.49 5.07
C GLU A 108 0.85 17.82 4.31
N GLY A 109 0.69 16.54 3.95
CA GLY A 109 1.70 15.74 3.24
C GLY A 109 2.71 15.04 4.17
N ASN A 110 2.46 15.02 5.47
CA ASN A 110 3.27 14.26 6.41
C ASN A 110 2.89 12.79 6.40
N LYS A 111 3.85 11.93 6.72
CA LYS A 111 3.62 10.49 6.84
C LYS A 111 2.76 10.15 8.05
N GLU A 112 1.72 9.39 7.83
CA GLU A 112 0.86 8.85 8.89
C GLU A 112 1.26 7.41 9.23
N LYS A 113 1.26 7.08 10.52
CA LYS A 113 1.39 5.70 10.96
C LYS A 113 0.16 4.89 10.57
N SER A 114 0.40 3.69 10.11
CA SER A 114 -0.66 2.76 9.70
C SER A 114 -1.33 2.13 10.92
N GLY A 115 -2.63 1.88 10.80
CA GLY A 115 -3.37 1.02 11.73
C GLY A 115 -3.14 -0.47 11.47
N ASP A 116 -4.09 -1.28 11.91
CA ASP A 116 -4.08 -2.74 11.67
C ASP A 116 -4.27 -3.09 10.19
N PRO A 117 -3.78 -4.27 9.75
CA PRO A 117 -4.10 -4.81 8.43
C PRO A 117 -5.61 -4.87 8.21
N TYR A 118 -6.15 -4.18 7.17
CA TYR A 118 -7.59 -4.11 6.96
C TYR A 118 -8.06 -4.32 5.51
N CYS A 119 -7.24 -3.96 4.51
CA CYS A 119 -7.68 -4.00 3.13
C CYS A 119 -7.62 -5.41 2.53
N THR A 120 -8.76 -6.10 2.49
CA THR A 120 -8.85 -7.46 1.92
C THR A 120 -8.66 -7.51 0.40
N ILE A 121 -8.86 -6.39 -0.32
CA ILE A 121 -8.60 -6.30 -1.75
C ILE A 121 -7.09 -6.35 -1.98
N CYS A 122 -6.34 -5.47 -1.30
CA CYS A 122 -4.89 -5.40 -1.43
C CYS A 122 -4.21 -6.64 -0.91
N SER A 123 -4.64 -7.18 0.24
CA SER A 123 -4.03 -8.37 0.83
C SER A 123 -4.13 -9.60 -0.07
N LYS A 124 -5.30 -9.85 -0.67
CA LYS A 124 -5.50 -10.94 -1.63
C LYS A 124 -4.63 -10.78 -2.88
N PHE A 125 -4.63 -9.56 -3.43
CA PHE A 125 -3.88 -9.27 -4.65
C PHE A 125 -2.37 -9.39 -4.44
N THR A 126 -1.87 -8.91 -3.30
CA THR A 126 -0.46 -9.00 -2.90
C THR A 126 -0.04 -10.46 -2.70
N LEU A 127 -0.89 -11.26 -2.03
CA LEU A 127 -0.63 -12.67 -1.80
C LEU A 127 -0.61 -13.48 -3.11
N ASP A 128 -1.59 -13.26 -3.99
CA ASP A 128 -1.71 -13.97 -5.28
C ASP A 128 -0.58 -13.59 -6.25
N ALA A 129 -0.07 -12.35 -6.18
CA ALA A 129 1.09 -11.90 -6.95
C ALA A 129 2.43 -12.52 -6.48
N GLY A 130 2.45 -13.22 -5.35
CA GLY A 130 3.65 -13.87 -4.82
C GLY A 130 4.59 -12.96 -4.03
N VAL A 131 4.14 -11.78 -3.61
CA VAL A 131 4.86 -10.92 -2.65
C VAL A 131 4.90 -11.62 -1.30
N ALA A 132 6.11 -11.79 -0.72
CA ALA A 132 6.28 -12.57 0.50
C ALA A 132 5.94 -11.79 1.77
N GLU A 133 6.24 -10.50 1.80
CA GLU A 133 6.11 -9.70 3.02
C GLU A 133 5.42 -8.36 2.75
N PHE A 134 4.60 -7.95 3.72
CA PHE A 134 3.91 -6.66 3.75
C PHE A 134 4.41 -5.83 4.93
N VAL A 135 4.86 -4.60 4.69
CA VAL A 135 5.49 -3.73 5.69
C VAL A 135 4.63 -2.50 5.95
N LEU A 136 4.34 -2.27 7.23
CA LEU A 136 3.65 -1.09 7.73
C LEU A 136 4.52 -0.35 8.75
N TRP A 137 4.52 0.97 8.70
CA TRP A 137 5.02 1.80 9.78
C TRP A 137 3.89 2.08 10.77
N ARG A 138 4.01 1.52 11.98
CA ARG A 138 2.97 1.56 13.02
C ARG A 138 3.48 2.27 14.28
N GLU A 139 2.60 2.40 15.29
CA GLU A 139 2.98 2.97 16.59
C GLU A 139 4.11 2.17 17.26
N GLU A 140 4.09 0.85 17.11
CA GLU A 140 5.10 -0.04 17.69
C GLU A 140 6.45 -0.01 16.94
N GLY A 141 6.49 0.60 15.75
CA GLY A 141 7.66 0.62 14.86
C GLY A 141 7.36 0.12 13.46
N ILE A 142 8.38 -0.33 12.75
CA ILE A 142 8.21 -0.90 11.41
C ILE A 142 7.87 -2.39 11.56
N CYS A 143 6.63 -2.73 11.20
CA CYS A 143 6.08 -4.08 11.32
C CYS A 143 6.11 -4.78 9.98
N VAL A 144 6.73 -5.96 9.94
CA VAL A 144 6.77 -6.86 8.79
C VAL A 144 5.83 -8.03 9.05
N TYR A 145 4.93 -8.25 8.13
CA TYR A 145 4.00 -9.37 8.11
C TYR A 145 4.36 -10.31 6.97
N ASP A 146 4.34 -11.61 7.20
CA ASP A 146 4.14 -12.55 6.10
C ASP A 146 2.82 -12.21 5.39
N THR A 147 2.80 -12.25 4.06
CA THR A 147 1.62 -11.78 3.29
C THR A 147 0.38 -12.63 3.56
N LYS A 148 0.55 -13.92 3.87
CA LYS A 148 -0.56 -14.79 4.26
C LYS A 148 -1.12 -14.38 5.62
N GLU A 149 -0.24 -14.13 6.62
CA GLU A 149 -0.62 -13.58 7.92
C GLU A 149 -1.37 -12.25 7.76
N TYR A 150 -0.82 -11.33 6.94
CA TYR A 150 -1.47 -10.05 6.65
C TYR A 150 -2.88 -10.22 6.08
N ASN A 151 -3.04 -11.15 5.13
CA ASN A 151 -4.33 -11.47 4.53
C ASN A 151 -5.33 -12.01 5.57
N GLU A 152 -4.91 -12.93 6.43
CA GLU A 152 -5.76 -13.45 7.50
C GLU A 152 -6.20 -12.36 8.49
N LEU A 153 -5.29 -11.46 8.87
CA LEU A 153 -5.58 -10.33 9.76
C LEU A 153 -6.55 -9.35 9.11
N SER A 154 -6.38 -9.05 7.82
CA SER A 154 -7.27 -8.13 7.10
C SER A 154 -8.72 -8.63 7.06
N PHE A 155 -8.95 -9.93 6.97
CA PHE A 155 -10.29 -10.52 7.05
C PHE A 155 -10.90 -10.49 8.45
N LYS A 156 -10.08 -10.44 9.50
CA LYS A 156 -10.53 -10.36 10.91
C LYS A 156 -10.82 -8.92 11.33
N PHE A 157 -10.31 -7.93 10.59
CA PHE A 157 -10.55 -6.52 10.90
C PHE A 157 -12.04 -6.16 10.87
N ARG A 158 -12.54 -5.49 11.92
CA ARG A 158 -13.96 -5.10 12.05
C ARG A 158 -14.16 -3.59 12.13
N GLY A 159 -13.07 -2.81 12.03
CA GLY A 159 -13.10 -1.38 12.29
C GLY A 159 -13.10 -1.06 13.80
N LYS A 160 -12.89 0.20 14.09
CA LYS A 160 -13.19 0.77 15.42
C LYS A 160 -14.54 1.44 15.36
#